data_bfdf2496793f0621a4c8096fc4e1929c
#
_entry.id   bfdf2496793f0621a4c8096fc4e1929c
#
_cell.length_a   1.000
_cell.length_b   1.000
_cell.length_c   1.000
_cell.angle_alpha   90.00
_cell.angle_beta   90.00
_cell.angle_gamma   90.00
#
_symmetry.space_group_name_H-M   'P 1'
#
loop_
_entity.id
_entity.type
_entity.pdbx_description
1 polymer ?
#
loop_
_entity_poly.entity_id
_entity_poly.type
_entity_poly.pdbx_seq_one_letter_code
_entity_poly.pdbx_strand_id
1 'polypeptide(L)'
;MLTGKTVVLGVTGGIAAYKMPNVARMLKKMHCNVHVIMTQNATNFITATTFETLTGNKCLIDTFDRNFEFSVEHVAIAKQADLVLIAPATANVIGKIAGGIADDMLTTTVMACTCKILIAPAMNHNMYHNSIVQENIEKLKRHGYEIIDPVCGMLANGDTGDGKLPSEETLVSYVVRELAHEKDLHGKKVLVTAGPTQEAIDPDRYITNHSTGKMGYALAEAAMLRGAEVTLISGPTAIEPPMFVNVIPIISAQEMFEKVATNATENDIIIKAAAVADYRPKEVCDEKIKKSDHDTEIELERTTDILAYLGKNKGKTFLCGFSMETENMLENSRRKLDKKNLDMIVANNLKDKGAGFGVDTNLITIITRDRELQLELMSKQDAANCILDEIIRKIGNRE
;
A
#
# COMPACT_ATOMS: atom_id res chain seq x y z
N MET A 1 8.02 -9.24 3.78
CA MET A 1 9.49 -9.21 3.56
C MET A 1 9.79 -9.79 2.19
N LEU A 2 10.93 -9.43 1.59
CA LEU A 2 11.28 -9.82 0.21
C LEU A 2 12.26 -11.01 0.17
N THR A 3 12.16 -11.91 1.12
CA THR A 3 13.04 -13.10 1.20
C THR A 3 12.90 -13.97 -0.06
N GLY A 4 14.05 -14.32 -0.67
CA GLY A 4 14.09 -15.11 -1.90
C GLY A 4 13.82 -14.33 -3.18
N LYS A 5 13.50 -13.03 -3.09
CA LYS A 5 13.32 -12.16 -4.25
C LYS A 5 14.63 -11.50 -4.67
N THR A 6 14.83 -11.37 -5.97
CA THR A 6 15.99 -10.72 -6.58
C THR A 6 15.57 -9.44 -7.28
N VAL A 7 16.17 -8.32 -6.89
CA VAL A 7 15.97 -7.01 -7.52
C VAL A 7 17.26 -6.58 -8.22
N VAL A 8 17.15 -6.20 -9.48
CA VAL A 8 18.24 -5.54 -10.21
C VAL A 8 18.04 -4.04 -10.13
N LEU A 9 18.98 -3.35 -9.51
CA LEU A 9 19.01 -1.88 -9.43
C LEU A 9 19.91 -1.32 -10.51
N GLY A 10 19.30 -0.70 -11.52
CA GLY A 10 19.99 0.02 -12.60
C GLY A 10 20.27 1.47 -12.21
N VAL A 11 21.54 1.85 -12.08
CA VAL A 11 21.94 3.20 -11.68
C VAL A 11 22.55 3.93 -12.86
N THR A 12 21.99 5.10 -13.22
CA THR A 12 22.44 5.86 -14.38
C THR A 12 23.11 7.19 -14.01
N GLY A 13 23.77 7.83 -14.99
CA GLY A 13 24.64 8.98 -14.78
C GLY A 13 23.90 10.29 -14.50
N GLY A 14 23.33 10.42 -13.32
CA GLY A 14 22.73 11.64 -12.80
C GLY A 14 23.08 11.86 -11.34
N ILE A 15 23.06 13.12 -10.89
CA ILE A 15 23.44 13.46 -9.51
C ILE A 15 22.66 12.64 -8.48
N ALA A 16 21.39 12.32 -8.72
CA ALA A 16 20.55 11.53 -7.82
C ALA A 16 21.04 10.07 -7.60
N ALA A 17 22.08 9.61 -8.32
CA ALA A 17 22.73 8.32 -8.10
C ALA A 17 23.23 8.15 -6.65
N TYR A 18 23.62 9.25 -5.97
CA TYR A 18 24.06 9.23 -4.58
C TYR A 18 23.00 8.68 -3.58
N LYS A 19 21.74 8.70 -3.97
CA LYS A 19 20.64 8.19 -3.15
C LYS A 19 20.51 6.67 -3.21
N MET A 20 20.97 6.05 -4.29
CA MET A 20 20.74 4.62 -4.56
C MET A 20 21.38 3.66 -3.55
N PRO A 21 22.50 3.97 -2.88
CA PRO A 21 22.98 3.17 -1.76
C PRO A 21 21.97 2.99 -0.63
N ASN A 22 21.17 4.01 -0.33
CA ASN A 22 20.09 3.89 0.66
C ASN A 22 18.99 2.94 0.18
N VAL A 23 18.58 3.03 -1.09
CA VAL A 23 17.60 2.10 -1.69
C VAL A 23 18.13 0.66 -1.61
N ALA A 24 19.37 0.42 -2.03
CA ALA A 24 20.00 -0.89 -1.94
C ALA A 24 20.02 -1.43 -0.49
N ARG A 25 20.39 -0.57 0.48
CA ARG A 25 20.40 -0.92 1.90
C ARG A 25 19.00 -1.24 2.44
N MET A 26 17.98 -0.48 2.05
CA MET A 26 16.58 -0.71 2.46
C MET A 26 16.09 -2.06 1.94
N LEU A 27 16.33 -2.37 0.67
CA LEU A 27 15.98 -3.67 0.06
C LEU A 27 16.73 -4.83 0.74
N LYS A 28 18.01 -4.68 1.05
CA LYS A 28 18.81 -5.69 1.81
C LYS A 28 18.23 -5.92 3.20
N LYS A 29 17.78 -4.88 3.91
CA LYS A 29 17.12 -5.02 5.22
C LYS A 29 15.80 -5.80 5.15
N MET A 30 15.15 -5.82 3.98
CA MET A 30 13.97 -6.64 3.70
C MET A 30 14.32 -8.06 3.24
N HIS A 31 15.58 -8.47 3.36
CA HIS A 31 16.13 -9.77 2.95
C HIS A 31 16.05 -10.03 1.43
N CYS A 32 16.03 -8.96 0.62
CA CYS A 32 16.09 -9.06 -0.82
C CYS A 32 17.53 -9.33 -1.30
N ASN A 33 17.69 -10.15 -2.34
CA ASN A 33 18.93 -10.25 -3.09
C ASN A 33 18.99 -9.06 -4.07
N VAL A 34 20.02 -8.20 -3.95
CA VAL A 34 20.14 -6.98 -4.73
C VAL A 34 21.38 -7.05 -5.60
N HIS A 35 21.20 -7.04 -6.92
CA HIS A 35 22.25 -6.84 -7.90
C HIS A 35 22.23 -5.41 -8.42
N VAL A 36 23.40 -4.81 -8.60
CA VAL A 36 23.49 -3.44 -9.08
C VAL A 36 24.22 -3.41 -10.42
N ILE A 37 23.62 -2.73 -11.39
CA ILE A 37 24.21 -2.44 -12.69
C ILE A 37 24.34 -0.94 -12.82
N MET A 38 25.54 -0.46 -13.04
CA MET A 38 25.82 0.96 -13.24
C MET A 38 26.15 1.22 -14.71
N THR A 39 25.61 2.32 -15.25
CA THR A 39 26.18 2.84 -16.52
C THR A 39 27.57 3.45 -16.26
N GLN A 40 28.41 3.50 -17.30
CA GLN A 40 29.73 4.14 -17.19
C GLN A 40 29.63 5.57 -16.66
N ASN A 41 28.60 6.33 -17.06
CA ASN A 41 28.41 7.69 -16.58
C ASN A 41 28.00 7.76 -15.09
N ALA A 42 27.39 6.72 -14.53
CA ALA A 42 27.04 6.68 -13.11
C ALA A 42 28.29 6.63 -12.21
N THR A 43 29.38 6.05 -12.68
CA THR A 43 30.65 5.95 -11.93
C THR A 43 31.30 7.30 -11.60
N ASN A 44 30.89 8.38 -12.34
CA ASN A 44 31.32 9.73 -12.01
C ASN A 44 30.65 10.32 -10.76
N PHE A 45 29.52 9.75 -10.30
CA PHE A 45 28.77 10.24 -9.16
C PHE A 45 28.90 9.36 -7.93
N ILE A 46 29.14 8.06 -8.13
CA ILE A 46 29.29 7.09 -7.06
C ILE A 46 30.14 5.90 -7.55
N THR A 47 30.88 5.28 -6.64
CA THR A 47 31.74 4.14 -6.99
C THR A 47 31.02 2.80 -6.87
N ALA A 48 31.42 1.83 -7.69
CA ALA A 48 30.95 0.44 -7.61
C ALA A 48 31.16 -0.18 -6.22
N THR A 49 32.31 0.09 -5.59
CA THR A 49 32.69 -0.41 -4.27
C THR A 49 31.62 -0.10 -3.20
N THR A 50 30.93 1.05 -3.30
CA THR A 50 29.83 1.39 -2.38
C THR A 50 28.72 0.35 -2.45
N PHE A 51 28.31 -0.02 -3.64
CA PHE A 51 27.23 -1.00 -3.84
C PHE A 51 27.69 -2.41 -3.49
N GLU A 52 28.90 -2.80 -3.86
CA GLU A 52 29.47 -4.12 -3.53
C GLU A 52 29.53 -4.34 -2.02
N THR A 53 29.98 -3.32 -1.27
CA THR A 53 30.01 -3.35 0.19
C THR A 53 28.62 -3.51 0.80
N LEU A 54 27.58 -2.84 0.24
CA LEU A 54 26.22 -2.88 0.79
C LEU A 54 25.45 -4.14 0.42
N THR A 55 25.65 -4.65 -0.79
CA THR A 55 24.87 -5.77 -1.34
C THR A 55 25.52 -7.12 -1.12
N GLY A 56 26.86 -7.17 -1.04
CA GLY A 56 27.66 -8.38 -1.06
C GLY A 56 27.77 -9.01 -2.45
N ASN A 57 27.28 -8.33 -3.50
CA ASN A 57 27.33 -8.77 -4.90
C ASN A 57 28.23 -7.85 -5.69
N LYS A 58 28.89 -8.37 -6.72
CA LYS A 58 29.65 -7.57 -7.69
C LYS A 58 28.75 -6.54 -8.36
N CYS A 59 29.22 -5.31 -8.45
CA CYS A 59 28.55 -4.25 -9.22
C CYS A 59 28.98 -4.32 -10.69
N LEU A 60 28.03 -4.48 -11.59
CA LEU A 60 28.30 -4.66 -13.00
C LEU A 60 28.31 -3.32 -13.74
N ILE A 61 29.32 -3.11 -14.57
CA ILE A 61 29.49 -1.87 -15.37
C ILE A 61 29.75 -2.21 -16.83
N ASP A 62 30.70 -3.13 -17.08
CA ASP A 62 31.13 -3.49 -18.43
C ASP A 62 30.51 -4.83 -18.85
N THR A 63 29.97 -4.85 -20.06
CA THR A 63 29.39 -6.07 -20.67
C THR A 63 30.47 -7.12 -20.97
N PHE A 64 31.72 -6.70 -21.17
CA PHE A 64 32.84 -7.55 -21.60
C PHE A 64 33.95 -7.65 -20.53
N ASP A 65 33.61 -7.50 -19.26
CA ASP A 65 34.55 -7.74 -18.16
C ASP A 65 35.04 -9.20 -18.21
N ARG A 66 36.37 -9.39 -18.32
CA ARG A 66 37.00 -10.72 -18.49
C ARG A 66 37.33 -11.43 -17.17
N ASN A 67 37.03 -10.83 -16.03
CA ASN A 67 37.36 -11.33 -14.69
C ASN A 67 36.23 -12.16 -14.07
N PHE A 68 35.49 -12.97 -14.84
CA PHE A 68 34.37 -13.76 -14.33
C PHE A 68 34.33 -15.18 -14.91
N GLU A 69 33.56 -16.06 -14.27
CA GLU A 69 33.27 -17.42 -14.71
C GLU A 69 32.43 -17.42 -16.01
N PHE A 70 32.58 -18.46 -16.85
CA PHE A 70 31.95 -18.62 -18.16
C PHE A 70 30.43 -18.60 -18.10
N SER A 71 29.80 -17.46 -17.84
CA SER A 71 28.38 -17.22 -18.04
C SER A 71 28.17 -15.86 -18.71
N VAL A 72 27.15 -15.76 -19.57
CA VAL A 72 26.76 -14.47 -20.14
C VAL A 72 26.04 -13.70 -19.07
N GLU A 73 26.79 -12.88 -18.28
CA GLU A 73 26.32 -12.24 -17.02
C GLU A 73 24.99 -11.51 -17.17
N HIS A 74 24.80 -10.71 -18.24
CA HIS A 74 23.53 -9.99 -18.47
C HIS A 74 22.33 -10.94 -18.65
N VAL A 75 22.52 -12.13 -19.26
CA VAL A 75 21.46 -13.13 -19.42
C VAL A 75 21.20 -13.85 -18.10
N ALA A 76 22.26 -14.17 -17.35
CA ALA A 76 22.12 -14.84 -16.06
C ALA A 76 21.35 -13.98 -15.07
N ILE A 77 21.69 -12.70 -14.96
CA ILE A 77 21.01 -11.74 -14.07
C ILE A 77 19.59 -11.45 -14.55
N ALA A 78 19.36 -11.29 -15.87
CA ALA A 78 18.02 -11.10 -16.40
C ALA A 78 17.08 -12.27 -16.05
N LYS A 79 17.58 -13.51 -16.05
CA LYS A 79 16.80 -14.71 -15.66
C LYS A 79 16.54 -14.81 -14.16
N GLN A 80 17.42 -14.28 -13.34
CA GLN A 80 17.29 -14.30 -11.87
C GLN A 80 16.41 -13.16 -11.35
N ALA A 81 16.27 -12.07 -12.10
CA ALA A 81 15.56 -10.89 -11.68
C ALA A 81 14.06 -11.15 -11.54
N ASP A 82 13.50 -10.92 -10.36
CA ASP A 82 12.06 -10.80 -10.13
C ASP A 82 11.55 -9.40 -10.50
N LEU A 83 12.43 -8.39 -10.46
CA LEU A 83 12.12 -7.00 -10.78
C LEU A 83 13.40 -6.23 -11.12
N VAL A 84 13.28 -5.30 -12.07
CA VAL A 84 14.31 -4.29 -12.37
C VAL A 84 13.80 -2.92 -11.94
N LEU A 85 14.59 -2.18 -11.16
CA LEU A 85 14.37 -0.77 -10.84
C LEU A 85 15.49 0.06 -11.45
N ILE A 86 15.17 0.92 -12.42
CA ILE A 86 16.12 1.87 -13.00
C ILE A 86 15.94 3.23 -12.32
N ALA A 87 16.84 3.56 -11.43
CA ALA A 87 16.81 4.79 -10.63
C ALA A 87 18.25 5.28 -10.31
N PRO A 88 18.53 6.57 -10.52
CA PRO A 88 17.79 7.49 -11.37
C PRO A 88 17.84 7.05 -12.83
N ALA A 89 16.78 7.30 -13.61
CA ALA A 89 16.77 7.07 -15.05
C ALA A 89 16.98 8.39 -15.80
N THR A 90 18.10 8.53 -16.48
CA THR A 90 18.40 9.70 -17.31
C THR A 90 17.65 9.64 -18.64
N ALA A 91 17.43 10.80 -19.28
CA ALA A 91 16.85 10.88 -20.62
C ALA A 91 17.60 10.01 -21.65
N ASN A 92 18.93 9.90 -21.53
CA ASN A 92 19.75 9.04 -22.37
C ASN A 92 19.33 7.57 -22.27
N VAL A 93 19.23 7.04 -21.04
CA VAL A 93 18.88 5.63 -20.83
C VAL A 93 17.43 5.36 -21.21
N ILE A 94 16.49 6.27 -20.89
CA ILE A 94 15.10 6.21 -21.34
C ILE A 94 15.03 6.15 -22.88
N GLY A 95 15.77 7.01 -23.58
CA GLY A 95 15.83 7.02 -25.03
C GLY A 95 16.41 5.74 -25.62
N LYS A 96 17.49 5.20 -25.03
CA LYS A 96 18.10 3.94 -25.45
C LYS A 96 17.10 2.77 -25.33
N ILE A 97 16.48 2.60 -24.17
CA ILE A 97 15.52 1.51 -23.94
C ILE A 97 14.31 1.65 -24.87
N ALA A 98 13.74 2.86 -25.01
CA ALA A 98 12.64 3.12 -25.94
C ALA A 98 13.03 2.89 -27.41
N GLY A 99 14.29 3.10 -27.76
CA GLY A 99 14.84 2.83 -29.10
C GLY A 99 15.27 1.37 -29.32
N GLY A 100 15.26 0.51 -28.30
CA GLY A 100 15.77 -0.86 -28.38
C GLY A 100 17.30 -0.92 -28.49
N ILE A 101 18.03 0.09 -28.02
CA ILE A 101 19.49 0.16 -28.05
C ILE A 101 20.04 -0.57 -26.83
N ALA A 102 20.88 -1.57 -27.06
CA ALA A 102 21.51 -2.42 -26.06
C ALA A 102 23.05 -2.36 -26.20
N ASP A 103 23.63 -1.19 -25.93
CA ASP A 103 25.06 -0.89 -26.17
C ASP A 103 25.88 -0.83 -24.87
N ASP A 104 25.24 -1.07 -23.71
CA ASP A 104 25.90 -1.14 -22.41
C ASP A 104 25.29 -2.26 -21.55
N MET A 105 25.93 -2.58 -20.42
CA MET A 105 25.51 -3.69 -19.52
C MET A 105 24.07 -3.53 -19.04
N LEU A 106 23.64 -2.32 -18.68
CA LEU A 106 22.29 -2.06 -18.18
C LEU A 106 21.25 -2.29 -19.28
N THR A 107 21.41 -1.64 -20.42
CA THR A 107 20.44 -1.70 -21.52
C THR A 107 20.37 -3.10 -22.13
N THR A 108 21.50 -3.82 -22.22
CA THR A 108 21.53 -5.23 -22.66
C THR A 108 20.77 -6.13 -21.68
N THR A 109 20.97 -5.96 -20.37
CA THR A 109 20.24 -6.72 -19.34
C THR A 109 18.75 -6.45 -19.41
N VAL A 110 18.34 -5.17 -19.52
CA VAL A 110 16.93 -4.76 -19.62
C VAL A 110 16.24 -5.40 -20.83
N MET A 111 16.91 -5.47 -21.99
CA MET A 111 16.36 -6.14 -23.19
C MET A 111 16.20 -7.65 -23.03
N ALA A 112 16.97 -8.28 -22.13
CA ALA A 112 16.90 -9.71 -21.85
C ALA A 112 15.90 -10.07 -20.73
N CYS A 113 15.43 -9.08 -19.95
CA CYS A 113 14.51 -9.30 -18.82
C CYS A 113 13.09 -9.61 -19.29
N THR A 114 12.44 -10.54 -18.57
CA THR A 114 11.00 -10.86 -18.73
C THR A 114 10.18 -10.43 -17.51
N CYS A 115 10.84 -9.97 -16.44
CA CYS A 115 10.19 -9.49 -15.24
C CYS A 115 9.69 -8.04 -15.39
N LYS A 116 8.96 -7.56 -14.37
CA LYS A 116 8.50 -6.17 -14.29
C LYS A 116 9.70 -5.22 -14.23
N ILE A 117 9.60 -4.11 -14.98
CA ILE A 117 10.62 -3.08 -15.01
C ILE A 117 10.00 -1.74 -14.59
N LEU A 118 10.57 -1.15 -13.54
CA LEU A 118 10.22 0.16 -13.01
C LEU A 118 11.29 1.16 -13.44
N ILE A 119 10.86 2.31 -13.92
CA ILE A 119 11.76 3.38 -14.38
C ILE A 119 11.43 4.66 -13.62
N ALA A 120 12.40 5.21 -12.89
CA ALA A 120 12.27 6.46 -12.15
C ALA A 120 13.06 7.58 -12.83
N PRO A 121 12.43 8.39 -13.71
CA PRO A 121 13.10 9.51 -14.39
C PRO A 121 13.66 10.51 -13.38
N ALA A 122 14.87 11.00 -13.64
CA ALA A 122 15.46 12.10 -12.90
C ALA A 122 16.36 12.93 -13.82
N MET A 123 15.97 14.18 -14.05
CA MET A 123 16.64 15.08 -14.97
C MET A 123 16.20 16.53 -14.75
N ASN A 124 16.82 17.46 -15.44
CA ASN A 124 16.39 18.86 -15.47
C ASN A 124 14.93 18.97 -15.97
N HIS A 125 14.18 19.95 -15.46
CA HIS A 125 12.77 20.19 -15.80
C HIS A 125 12.54 20.28 -17.33
N ASN A 126 13.34 21.07 -18.04
CA ASN A 126 13.19 21.23 -19.49
C ASN A 126 13.48 19.92 -20.26
N MET A 127 14.42 19.10 -19.75
CA MET A 127 14.68 17.78 -20.32
C MET A 127 13.48 16.84 -20.09
N TYR A 128 12.89 16.87 -18.92
CA TYR A 128 11.73 16.04 -18.62
C TYR A 128 10.53 16.40 -19.49
N HIS A 129 10.25 17.68 -19.69
CA HIS A 129 9.16 18.16 -20.55
C HIS A 129 9.50 18.24 -22.05
N ASN A 130 10.70 17.82 -22.45
CA ASN A 130 11.03 17.72 -23.86
C ASN A 130 10.12 16.68 -24.53
N SER A 131 9.51 17.05 -25.67
CA SER A 131 8.53 16.20 -26.37
C SER A 131 9.07 14.81 -26.71
N ILE A 132 10.32 14.71 -27.13
CA ILE A 132 10.97 13.44 -27.48
C ILE A 132 11.10 12.56 -26.21
N VAL A 133 11.44 13.14 -25.06
CA VAL A 133 11.54 12.41 -23.81
C VAL A 133 10.16 11.92 -23.36
N GLN A 134 9.13 12.77 -23.46
CA GLN A 134 7.75 12.39 -23.13
C GLN A 134 7.23 11.30 -24.08
N GLU A 135 7.49 11.39 -25.38
CA GLU A 135 7.14 10.33 -26.34
C GLU A 135 7.82 8.99 -26.01
N ASN A 136 9.10 9.03 -25.61
CA ASN A 136 9.81 7.83 -25.17
C ASN A 136 9.21 7.23 -23.89
N ILE A 137 8.85 8.06 -22.92
CA ILE A 137 8.18 7.63 -21.67
C ILE A 137 6.84 6.96 -22.01
N GLU A 138 5.99 7.61 -22.83
CA GLU A 138 4.70 7.04 -23.24
C GLU A 138 4.86 5.76 -24.08
N LYS A 139 5.91 5.68 -24.92
CA LYS A 139 6.25 4.44 -25.62
C LYS A 139 6.58 3.31 -24.65
N LEU A 140 7.40 3.58 -23.62
CA LEU A 140 7.75 2.59 -22.61
C LEU A 140 6.53 2.12 -21.81
N LYS A 141 5.64 3.03 -21.39
CA LYS A 141 4.37 2.67 -20.74
C LYS A 141 3.54 1.71 -21.59
N ARG A 142 3.40 1.97 -22.90
CA ARG A 142 2.68 1.09 -23.84
C ARG A 142 3.31 -0.30 -23.98
N HIS A 143 4.61 -0.43 -23.73
CA HIS A 143 5.33 -1.71 -23.73
C HIS A 143 5.36 -2.37 -22.33
N GLY A 144 4.57 -1.90 -21.36
CA GLY A 144 4.43 -2.53 -20.05
C GLY A 144 5.47 -2.11 -19.02
N TYR A 145 6.35 -1.16 -19.34
CA TYR A 145 7.23 -0.54 -18.35
C TYR A 145 6.41 0.39 -17.45
N GLU A 146 6.69 0.37 -16.17
CA GLU A 146 6.04 1.29 -15.24
C GLU A 146 6.95 2.47 -14.94
N ILE A 147 6.41 3.66 -15.09
CA ILE A 147 7.14 4.91 -14.81
C ILE A 147 6.77 5.39 -13.41
N ILE A 148 7.78 5.57 -12.58
CA ILE A 148 7.64 6.22 -11.28
C ILE A 148 7.82 7.71 -11.52
N ASP A 149 6.73 8.45 -11.58
CA ASP A 149 6.77 9.86 -11.94
C ASP A 149 7.66 10.67 -11.00
N PRO A 150 8.45 11.60 -11.54
CA PRO A 150 9.28 12.49 -10.73
C PRO A 150 8.41 13.43 -9.91
N VAL A 151 8.94 13.90 -8.79
CA VAL A 151 8.27 14.89 -7.94
C VAL A 151 8.69 16.31 -8.29
N CYS A 152 7.80 17.26 -8.03
CA CYS A 152 8.12 18.67 -8.11
C CYS A 152 8.97 19.11 -6.90
N GLY A 153 9.97 19.94 -7.11
CA GLY A 153 10.81 20.47 -6.04
C GLY A 153 12.07 21.13 -6.55
N MET A 154 12.91 21.56 -5.59
CA MET A 154 14.20 22.17 -5.91
C MET A 154 15.12 21.12 -6.56
N LEU A 155 15.62 21.42 -7.75
CA LEU A 155 16.57 20.63 -8.52
C LEU A 155 18.02 20.99 -8.15
N ALA A 156 18.97 20.16 -8.55
CA ALA A 156 20.40 20.35 -8.24
C ALA A 156 21.01 21.65 -8.80
N ASN A 157 20.40 22.22 -9.83
CA ASN A 157 20.80 23.49 -10.41
C ASN A 157 20.16 24.72 -9.76
N GLY A 158 19.37 24.52 -8.70
CA GLY A 158 18.68 25.60 -7.96
C GLY A 158 17.29 25.97 -8.53
N ASP A 159 16.89 25.44 -9.69
CA ASP A 159 15.56 25.65 -10.24
C ASP A 159 14.51 24.83 -9.47
N THR A 160 13.26 25.27 -9.48
CA THR A 160 12.12 24.51 -8.98
C THR A 160 11.30 23.99 -10.15
N GLY A 161 10.99 22.70 -10.15
CA GLY A 161 10.20 22.10 -11.22
C GLY A 161 10.12 20.59 -11.09
N ASP A 162 9.44 19.97 -12.06
CA ASP A 162 9.35 18.52 -12.20
C ASP A 162 10.69 17.96 -12.72
N GLY A 163 10.99 16.72 -12.34
CA GLY A 163 12.22 16.05 -12.77
C GLY A 163 13.08 15.59 -11.59
N LYS A 164 12.67 15.87 -10.36
CA LYS A 164 13.34 15.39 -9.14
C LYS A 164 12.99 13.95 -8.85
N LEU A 165 14.01 13.12 -8.60
CA LEU A 165 13.80 11.73 -8.17
C LEU A 165 12.95 11.69 -6.91
N PRO A 166 11.92 10.83 -6.83
CA PRO A 166 11.16 10.58 -5.60
C PRO A 166 12.05 10.16 -4.43
N SER A 167 11.48 10.11 -3.22
CA SER A 167 12.21 9.66 -2.05
C SER A 167 12.60 8.18 -2.17
N GLU A 168 13.62 7.78 -1.43
CA GLU A 168 14.09 6.41 -1.38
C GLU A 168 12.98 5.47 -0.88
N GLU A 169 12.18 5.92 0.08
CA GLU A 169 11.02 5.20 0.61
C GLU A 169 9.96 4.99 -0.47
N THR A 170 9.68 6.01 -1.28
CA THR A 170 8.75 5.91 -2.41
C THR A 170 9.22 4.84 -3.40
N LEU A 171 10.50 4.88 -3.81
CA LEU A 171 11.06 3.89 -4.75
C LEU A 171 10.96 2.47 -4.21
N VAL A 172 11.27 2.28 -2.93
CA VAL A 172 11.16 0.98 -2.26
C VAL A 172 9.71 0.53 -2.16
N SER A 173 8.76 1.43 -1.91
CA SER A 173 7.33 1.10 -1.86
C SER A 173 6.80 0.54 -3.18
N TYR A 174 7.28 1.04 -4.34
CA TYR A 174 6.96 0.46 -5.65
C TYR A 174 7.50 -0.98 -5.77
N VAL A 175 8.73 -1.24 -5.32
CA VAL A 175 9.32 -2.59 -5.33
C VAL A 175 8.54 -3.53 -4.41
N VAL A 176 8.20 -3.07 -3.20
CA VAL A 176 7.42 -3.85 -2.22
C VAL A 176 6.04 -4.16 -2.77
N ARG A 177 5.37 -3.17 -3.38
CA ARG A 177 4.06 -3.39 -4.01
C ARG A 177 4.12 -4.52 -5.04
N GLU A 178 5.16 -4.60 -5.85
CA GLU A 178 5.27 -5.64 -6.88
C GLU A 178 5.64 -7.02 -6.32
N LEU A 179 6.51 -7.10 -5.31
CA LEU A 179 7.16 -8.35 -4.93
C LEU A 179 6.69 -8.96 -3.60
N ALA A 180 6.04 -8.19 -2.71
CA ALA A 180 5.79 -8.65 -1.34
C ALA A 180 4.81 -9.82 -1.23
N HIS A 181 3.84 -9.88 -2.12
CA HIS A 181 2.79 -10.91 -2.13
C HIS A 181 2.44 -11.37 -3.55
N GLU A 182 1.89 -12.58 -3.66
CA GLU A 182 1.19 -13.01 -4.87
C GLU A 182 0.00 -12.08 -5.15
N LYS A 183 -0.33 -11.88 -6.44
CA LYS A 183 -1.39 -10.94 -6.86
C LYS A 183 -2.75 -11.66 -6.98
N ASP A 184 -3.11 -12.40 -5.95
CA ASP A 184 -4.31 -13.23 -5.89
C ASP A 184 -5.63 -12.44 -5.74
N LEU A 185 -5.53 -11.13 -5.49
CA LEU A 185 -6.64 -10.18 -5.56
C LEU A 185 -6.59 -9.29 -6.81
N HIS A 186 -5.76 -9.64 -7.81
CA HIS A 186 -5.68 -8.86 -9.05
C HIS A 186 -7.04 -8.77 -9.74
N GLY A 187 -7.42 -7.56 -10.15
CA GLY A 187 -8.71 -7.27 -10.79
C GLY A 187 -9.91 -7.21 -9.83
N LYS A 188 -9.71 -7.40 -8.52
CA LYS A 188 -10.76 -7.25 -7.51
C LYS A 188 -10.75 -5.83 -6.94
N LYS A 189 -11.94 -5.27 -6.71
CA LYS A 189 -12.15 -4.01 -6.03
C LYS A 189 -12.52 -4.25 -4.57
N VAL A 190 -11.75 -3.64 -3.67
CA VAL A 190 -11.90 -3.83 -2.21
C VAL A 190 -12.16 -2.49 -1.54
N LEU A 191 -13.28 -2.38 -0.84
CA LEU A 191 -13.61 -1.25 0.00
C LEU A 191 -13.34 -1.60 1.46
N VAL A 192 -12.51 -0.80 2.12
CA VAL A 192 -12.21 -0.92 3.55
C VAL A 192 -12.67 0.33 4.28
N THR A 193 -13.31 0.18 5.44
CA THR A 193 -13.55 1.30 6.34
C THR A 193 -12.61 1.25 7.54
N ALA A 194 -12.09 2.41 7.97
CA ALA A 194 -11.12 2.49 9.06
C ALA A 194 -11.34 3.71 9.96
N GLY A 195 -10.67 3.72 11.09
CA GLY A 195 -10.70 4.82 12.05
C GLY A 195 -12.00 4.91 12.85
N PRO A 196 -12.06 5.85 13.81
CA PRO A 196 -13.29 6.21 14.51
C PRO A 196 -14.09 7.22 13.70
N THR A 197 -15.39 7.34 13.99
CA THR A 197 -16.14 8.54 13.65
C THR A 197 -16.13 9.52 14.82
N GLN A 198 -16.35 10.78 14.53
CA GLN A 198 -16.45 11.87 15.51
C GLN A 198 -17.80 12.55 15.33
N GLU A 199 -18.61 12.49 16.38
CA GLU A 199 -19.96 13.05 16.40
C GLU A 199 -19.96 14.35 17.17
N ALA A 200 -20.06 15.46 16.45
CA ALA A 200 -19.95 16.80 17.04
C ALA A 200 -21.02 17.06 18.09
N ILE A 201 -20.62 17.65 19.20
CA ILE A 201 -21.48 18.22 20.24
C ILE A 201 -21.64 19.73 19.97
N ASP A 202 -20.51 20.37 19.69
CA ASP A 202 -20.37 21.79 19.33
C ASP A 202 -19.09 21.94 18.46
N PRO A 203 -18.71 23.15 18.00
CA PRO A 203 -17.50 23.33 17.17
C PRO A 203 -16.18 22.90 17.80
N ASP A 204 -16.15 22.66 19.11
CA ASP A 204 -14.93 22.37 19.88
C ASP A 204 -14.88 20.91 20.39
N ARG A 205 -16.03 20.26 20.58
CA ARG A 205 -16.14 18.97 21.25
C ARG A 205 -16.94 17.95 20.43
N TYR A 206 -16.52 16.70 20.55
CA TYR A 206 -17.20 15.57 19.88
C TYR A 206 -17.15 14.30 20.74
N ILE A 207 -18.05 13.37 20.43
CA ILE A 207 -18.05 11.99 20.95
C ILE A 207 -17.32 11.13 19.92
N THR A 208 -16.44 10.24 20.39
CA THR A 208 -15.69 9.33 19.50
C THR A 208 -15.36 8.02 20.19
N ASN A 209 -14.90 7.05 19.41
CA ASN A 209 -14.36 5.78 19.88
C ASN A 209 -12.83 5.84 20.02
N HIS A 210 -12.27 4.97 20.87
CA HIS A 210 -10.81 4.85 21.06
C HIS A 210 -10.05 4.22 19.88
N SER A 211 -10.71 3.98 18.74
CA SER A 211 -10.07 3.35 17.59
C SER A 211 -8.95 4.22 17.02
N THR A 212 -7.83 3.60 16.70
CA THR A 212 -6.69 4.25 16.04
C THR A 212 -6.67 4.02 14.52
N GLY A 213 -7.56 3.19 13.97
CA GLY A 213 -7.59 2.86 12.55
C GLY A 213 -6.59 1.79 12.09
N LYS A 214 -5.62 1.40 12.93
CA LYS A 214 -4.50 0.49 12.55
C LYS A 214 -4.94 -0.77 11.82
N MET A 215 -6.02 -1.44 12.26
CA MET A 215 -6.46 -2.70 11.63
C MET A 215 -7.02 -2.46 10.21
N GLY A 216 -7.84 -1.43 10.03
CA GLY A 216 -8.38 -1.09 8.70
C GLY A 216 -7.29 -0.65 7.71
N TYR A 217 -6.29 0.11 8.18
CA TYR A 217 -5.13 0.48 7.38
C TYR A 217 -4.29 -0.73 6.98
N ALA A 218 -4.04 -1.67 7.92
CA ALA A 218 -3.34 -2.91 7.63
C ALA A 218 -4.09 -3.78 6.59
N LEU A 219 -5.42 -3.84 6.66
CA LEU A 219 -6.25 -4.54 5.67
C LEU A 219 -6.18 -3.88 4.29
N ALA A 220 -6.24 -2.56 4.24
CA ALA A 220 -6.16 -1.82 2.98
C ALA A 220 -4.78 -2.01 2.31
N GLU A 221 -3.70 -1.91 3.10
CA GLU A 221 -2.34 -2.16 2.63
C GLU A 221 -2.15 -3.61 2.17
N ALA A 222 -2.57 -4.60 2.95
CA ALA A 222 -2.45 -6.00 2.58
C ALA A 222 -3.23 -6.33 1.29
N ALA A 223 -4.45 -5.81 1.13
CA ALA A 223 -5.24 -6.00 -0.09
C ALA A 223 -4.56 -5.35 -1.32
N MET A 224 -4.01 -4.15 -1.17
CA MET A 224 -3.26 -3.45 -2.21
C MET A 224 -2.00 -4.23 -2.60
N LEU A 225 -1.23 -4.71 -1.64
CA LEU A 225 -0.04 -5.54 -1.89
C LEU A 225 -0.37 -6.86 -2.60
N ARG A 226 -1.58 -7.38 -2.43
CA ARG A 226 -2.12 -8.57 -3.13
C ARG A 226 -2.76 -8.24 -4.48
N GLY A 227 -2.64 -6.99 -4.94
CA GLY A 227 -3.03 -6.56 -6.29
C GLY A 227 -4.47 -6.07 -6.43
N ALA A 228 -5.20 -5.85 -5.34
CA ALA A 228 -6.53 -5.26 -5.39
C ALA A 228 -6.49 -3.76 -5.71
N GLU A 229 -7.55 -3.27 -6.33
CA GLU A 229 -7.89 -1.85 -6.37
C GLU A 229 -8.62 -1.50 -5.06
N VAL A 230 -7.96 -0.71 -4.20
CA VAL A 230 -8.44 -0.49 -2.83
C VAL A 230 -8.96 0.93 -2.65
N THR A 231 -10.19 1.05 -2.11
CA THR A 231 -10.75 2.29 -1.58
C THR A 231 -10.84 2.20 -0.06
N LEU A 232 -10.19 3.11 0.64
CA LEU A 232 -10.19 3.24 2.09
C LEU A 232 -11.03 4.45 2.51
N ILE A 233 -12.18 4.21 3.15
CA ILE A 233 -12.99 5.26 3.75
C ILE A 233 -12.58 5.38 5.22
N SER A 234 -11.93 6.48 5.57
CA SER A 234 -11.31 6.63 6.88
C SER A 234 -11.85 7.81 7.67
N GLY A 235 -12.26 7.55 8.91
CA GLY A 235 -12.39 8.58 9.92
C GLY A 235 -11.03 9.14 10.35
N PRO A 236 -11.00 10.16 11.22
CA PRO A 236 -9.75 10.83 11.61
C PRO A 236 -8.78 9.88 12.31
N THR A 237 -7.57 9.80 11.81
CA THR A 237 -6.46 9.02 12.38
C THR A 237 -5.15 9.80 12.27
N ALA A 238 -4.15 9.41 13.06
CA ALA A 238 -2.78 9.93 12.95
C ALA A 238 -1.88 9.03 12.06
N ILE A 239 -2.45 8.05 11.38
CA ILE A 239 -1.70 7.12 10.53
C ILE A 239 -1.65 7.69 9.12
N GLU A 240 -0.45 7.74 8.55
CA GLU A 240 -0.28 8.08 7.13
C GLU A 240 -0.96 7.03 6.24
N PRO A 241 -1.75 7.46 5.24
CA PRO A 241 -2.39 6.54 4.33
C PRO A 241 -1.38 5.69 3.56
N PRO A 242 -1.67 4.40 3.33
CA PRO A 242 -0.83 3.55 2.49
C PRO A 242 -0.74 4.12 1.06
N MET A 243 0.45 4.10 0.47
CA MET A 243 0.60 4.44 -0.95
C MET A 243 -0.27 3.49 -1.81
N PHE A 244 -0.69 3.96 -2.98
CA PHE A 244 -1.47 3.21 -3.98
C PHE A 244 -2.89 2.83 -3.53
N VAL A 245 -3.39 3.39 -2.43
CA VAL A 245 -4.76 3.24 -1.94
C VAL A 245 -5.52 4.53 -2.18
N ASN A 246 -6.74 4.43 -2.75
CA ASN A 246 -7.63 5.58 -2.86
C ASN A 246 -8.27 5.88 -1.50
N VAL A 247 -7.95 7.02 -0.89
CA VAL A 247 -8.42 7.39 0.44
C VAL A 247 -9.53 8.43 0.37
N ILE A 248 -10.67 8.11 0.98
CA ILE A 248 -11.81 9.02 1.13
C ILE A 248 -11.93 9.38 2.60
N PRO A 249 -11.53 10.59 3.02
CA PRO A 249 -11.67 11.02 4.40
C PRO A 249 -13.12 11.34 4.72
N ILE A 250 -13.53 11.03 5.96
CA ILE A 250 -14.82 11.37 6.55
C ILE A 250 -14.63 11.80 8.00
N ILE A 251 -15.63 12.39 8.60
CA ILE A 251 -15.64 12.77 10.01
C ILE A 251 -16.71 12.00 10.77
N SER A 252 -17.97 12.07 10.34
CA SER A 252 -19.12 11.53 11.06
C SER A 252 -19.58 10.15 10.57
N ALA A 253 -20.40 9.50 11.38
CA ALA A 253 -21.07 8.24 11.02
C ALA A 253 -21.98 8.43 9.78
N GLN A 254 -22.62 9.59 9.65
CA GLN A 254 -23.46 9.90 8.51
C GLN A 254 -22.64 10.03 7.22
N GLU A 255 -21.51 10.74 7.25
CA GLU A 255 -20.61 10.83 6.10
C GLU A 255 -20.07 9.46 5.70
N MET A 256 -19.67 8.63 6.68
CA MET A 256 -19.22 7.26 6.41
C MET A 256 -20.31 6.44 5.74
N PHE A 257 -21.57 6.53 6.23
CA PHE A 257 -22.70 5.86 5.61
C PHE A 257 -22.88 6.27 4.15
N GLU A 258 -22.90 7.56 3.85
CA GLU A 258 -23.08 8.10 2.51
C GLU A 258 -21.98 7.64 1.54
N LYS A 259 -20.70 7.73 1.98
CA LYS A 259 -19.57 7.30 1.16
C LYS A 259 -19.56 5.79 0.94
N VAL A 260 -19.88 5.00 1.96
CA VAL A 260 -19.99 3.54 1.83
C VAL A 260 -21.15 3.17 0.91
N ALA A 261 -22.33 3.75 1.08
CA ALA A 261 -23.51 3.45 0.26
C ALA A 261 -23.28 3.77 -1.22
N THR A 262 -22.63 4.90 -1.52
CA THR A 262 -22.32 5.31 -2.90
C THR A 262 -21.32 4.36 -3.58
N ASN A 263 -20.33 3.85 -2.83
CA ASN A 263 -19.26 3.01 -3.40
C ASN A 263 -19.57 1.50 -3.30
N ALA A 264 -20.58 1.07 -2.53
CA ALA A 264 -20.79 -0.34 -2.22
C ALA A 264 -21.00 -1.24 -3.45
N THR A 265 -21.74 -0.77 -4.45
CA THR A 265 -22.13 -1.57 -5.63
C THR A 265 -20.99 -1.85 -6.61
N GLU A 266 -19.91 -1.08 -6.53
CA GLU A 266 -18.76 -1.19 -7.43
C GLU A 266 -17.67 -2.10 -6.90
N ASN A 267 -17.82 -2.61 -5.65
CA ASN A 267 -16.79 -3.38 -4.97
C ASN A 267 -17.15 -4.86 -4.87
N ASP A 268 -16.15 -5.72 -5.15
CA ASP A 268 -16.27 -7.16 -4.99
C ASP A 268 -16.26 -7.58 -3.51
N ILE A 269 -15.49 -6.84 -2.70
CA ILE A 269 -15.27 -7.12 -1.29
C ILE A 269 -15.44 -5.84 -0.49
N ILE A 270 -16.20 -5.91 0.60
CA ILE A 270 -16.34 -4.81 1.57
C ILE A 270 -15.92 -5.32 2.95
N ILE A 271 -14.94 -4.65 3.56
CA ILE A 271 -14.44 -4.94 4.90
C ILE A 271 -14.72 -3.76 5.81
N LYS A 272 -15.69 -3.92 6.71
CA LYS A 272 -16.09 -2.86 7.63
C LYS A 272 -15.33 -2.97 8.96
N ALA A 273 -14.15 -2.33 9.03
CA ALA A 273 -13.29 -2.34 10.22
C ALA A 273 -13.32 -1.03 11.03
N ALA A 274 -14.01 0.00 10.55
CA ALA A 274 -14.17 1.26 11.26
C ALA A 274 -14.97 1.11 12.57
N ALA A 275 -14.61 1.89 13.58
CA ALA A 275 -15.34 2.04 14.83
C ALA A 275 -16.35 3.21 14.72
N VAL A 276 -17.49 2.91 14.13
CA VAL A 276 -18.56 3.89 13.94
C VAL A 276 -19.33 4.05 15.24
N ALA A 277 -19.65 5.30 15.61
CA ALA A 277 -20.48 5.57 16.78
C ALA A 277 -21.92 5.09 16.54
N ASP A 278 -22.48 4.36 17.50
CA ASP A 278 -23.88 3.89 17.47
C ASP A 278 -24.88 5.00 17.80
N TYR A 279 -24.38 6.07 18.44
CA TYR A 279 -25.16 7.23 18.86
C TYR A 279 -24.42 8.52 18.51
N ARG A 280 -25.21 9.58 18.20
CA ARG A 280 -24.74 10.94 17.99
C ARG A 280 -25.58 11.92 18.78
N PRO A 281 -25.09 13.15 19.07
CA PRO A 281 -25.96 14.20 19.59
C PRO A 281 -27.12 14.46 18.64
N LYS A 282 -28.33 14.56 19.19
CA LYS A 282 -29.53 14.86 18.40
C LYS A 282 -29.51 16.29 17.85
N GLU A 283 -28.97 17.20 18.64
CA GLU A 283 -28.77 18.60 18.27
C GLU A 283 -27.30 18.93 18.43
N VAL A 284 -26.71 19.60 17.45
CA VAL A 284 -25.34 20.12 17.47
C VAL A 284 -25.44 21.61 17.67
N CYS A 285 -24.75 22.12 18.70
CA CYS A 285 -24.73 23.54 18.96
C CYS A 285 -23.82 24.28 17.96
N ASP A 286 -24.31 25.35 17.37
CA ASP A 286 -23.54 26.19 16.44
C ASP A 286 -22.41 26.95 17.13
N GLU A 287 -22.56 27.24 18.44
CA GLU A 287 -21.59 27.89 19.26
C GLU A 287 -21.06 26.97 20.36
N LYS A 288 -19.81 27.19 20.79
CA LYS A 288 -19.23 26.46 21.90
C LYS A 288 -20.09 26.60 23.17
N ILE A 289 -20.56 25.49 23.74
CA ILE A 289 -21.31 25.46 24.99
C ILE A 289 -20.44 26.02 26.10
N LYS A 290 -20.89 27.14 26.69
CA LYS A 290 -20.18 27.79 27.79
C LYS A 290 -20.43 27.04 29.10
N LYS A 291 -19.43 27.08 29.99
CA LYS A 291 -19.55 26.52 31.33
C LYS A 291 -20.70 27.24 32.07
N SER A 292 -21.60 26.47 32.64
CA SER A 292 -22.69 26.91 33.50
C SER A 292 -22.48 26.40 34.94
N ASP A 293 -23.25 26.93 35.87
CA ASP A 293 -23.24 26.48 37.27
C ASP A 293 -24.07 25.19 37.48
N HIS A 294 -24.66 24.65 36.42
CA HIS A 294 -25.50 23.45 36.43
C HIS A 294 -24.92 22.38 35.52
N ASP A 295 -25.24 21.13 35.81
CA ASP A 295 -24.94 19.98 34.95
C ASP A 295 -25.64 20.14 33.60
N THR A 296 -25.00 19.66 32.54
CA THR A 296 -25.52 19.70 31.17
C THR A 296 -25.75 18.29 30.67
N GLU A 297 -26.93 18.04 30.13
CA GLU A 297 -27.28 16.76 29.48
C GLU A 297 -27.18 16.91 27.98
N ILE A 298 -26.75 15.83 27.30
CA ILE A 298 -26.70 15.73 25.85
C ILE A 298 -27.68 14.63 25.44
N GLU A 299 -28.75 14.99 24.74
CA GLU A 299 -29.67 14.00 24.17
C GLU A 299 -29.01 13.32 22.98
N LEU A 300 -29.01 11.99 22.98
CA LEU A 300 -28.42 11.17 21.91
C LEU A 300 -29.51 10.50 21.08
N GLU A 301 -29.26 10.44 19.77
CA GLU A 301 -30.05 9.64 18.82
C GLU A 301 -29.17 8.54 18.18
N ARG A 302 -29.83 7.51 17.64
CA ARG A 302 -29.11 6.41 16.96
C ARG A 302 -28.62 6.83 15.60
N THR A 303 -27.41 6.40 15.27
CA THR A 303 -26.85 6.51 13.91
C THR A 303 -27.37 5.38 13.02
N THR A 304 -27.15 5.51 11.71
CA THR A 304 -27.51 4.47 10.74
C THR A 304 -26.59 3.26 10.87
N ASP A 305 -27.15 2.06 11.02
CA ASP A 305 -26.38 0.81 11.01
C ASP A 305 -25.93 0.47 9.59
N ILE A 306 -24.73 0.93 9.25
CA ILE A 306 -24.10 0.76 7.93
C ILE A 306 -24.01 -0.72 7.56
N LEU A 307 -23.61 -1.57 8.50
CA LEU A 307 -23.40 -2.99 8.24
C LEU A 307 -24.75 -3.72 7.96
N ALA A 308 -25.81 -3.34 8.67
CA ALA A 308 -27.16 -3.87 8.41
C ALA A 308 -27.70 -3.38 7.04
N TYR A 309 -27.43 -2.12 6.68
CA TYR A 309 -27.76 -1.59 5.35
C TYR A 309 -27.03 -2.35 4.23
N LEU A 310 -25.73 -2.56 4.36
CA LEU A 310 -24.93 -3.31 3.39
C LEU A 310 -25.44 -4.76 3.26
N GLY A 311 -25.70 -5.44 4.37
CA GLY A 311 -26.19 -6.82 4.34
C GLY A 311 -27.54 -7.00 3.63
N LYS A 312 -28.41 -5.98 3.65
CA LYS A 312 -29.66 -5.98 2.88
C LYS A 312 -29.44 -5.73 1.39
N ASN A 313 -28.40 -5.00 1.02
CA ASN A 313 -28.17 -4.51 -0.35
C ASN A 313 -26.91 -5.09 -1.02
N LYS A 314 -26.21 -6.06 -0.40
CA LYS A 314 -24.89 -6.51 -0.85
C LYS A 314 -24.82 -7.21 -2.20
N GLY A 315 -25.95 -7.74 -2.71
CA GLY A 315 -25.95 -8.51 -3.96
C GLY A 315 -24.94 -9.66 -3.92
N LYS A 316 -23.94 -9.63 -4.83
CA LYS A 316 -22.84 -10.61 -4.92
C LYS A 316 -21.61 -10.20 -4.12
N THR A 317 -21.54 -8.98 -3.59
CA THR A 317 -20.41 -8.46 -2.85
C THR A 317 -20.12 -9.31 -1.61
N PHE A 318 -18.86 -9.65 -1.38
CA PHE A 318 -18.45 -10.31 -0.14
C PHE A 318 -18.40 -9.29 0.99
N LEU A 319 -19.16 -9.52 2.05
CA LEU A 319 -19.27 -8.59 3.17
C LEU A 319 -18.63 -9.16 4.43
N CYS A 320 -17.54 -8.53 4.88
CA CYS A 320 -16.85 -8.82 6.13
C CYS A 320 -17.09 -7.70 7.15
N GLY A 321 -17.58 -8.07 8.34
CA GLY A 321 -17.75 -7.16 9.48
C GLY A 321 -16.73 -7.42 10.59
N PHE A 322 -16.58 -6.45 11.50
CA PHE A 322 -15.83 -6.61 12.73
C PHE A 322 -16.78 -6.57 13.93
N SER A 323 -16.48 -7.37 14.93
CA SER A 323 -17.18 -7.40 16.21
C SER A 323 -16.18 -7.28 17.32
N MET A 324 -16.43 -6.36 18.23
CA MET A 324 -15.64 -6.15 19.42
C MET A 324 -16.56 -6.35 20.63
N GLU A 325 -16.26 -7.38 21.41
CA GLU A 325 -17.12 -7.83 22.50
C GLU A 325 -16.31 -7.93 23.79
N THR A 326 -16.96 -7.81 24.91
CA THR A 326 -16.37 -7.99 26.24
C THR A 326 -16.85 -9.27 26.92
N GLU A 327 -17.98 -9.83 26.44
CA GLU A 327 -18.61 -11.04 26.99
C GLU A 327 -19.31 -11.82 25.85
N ASN A 328 -19.34 -13.15 25.98
CA ASN A 328 -20.00 -14.08 25.03
C ASN A 328 -19.64 -13.76 23.54
N MET A 329 -18.36 -13.48 23.29
CA MET A 329 -17.85 -12.98 22.01
C MET A 329 -18.32 -13.83 20.83
N LEU A 330 -18.17 -15.15 20.89
CA LEU A 330 -18.51 -16.05 19.79
C LEU A 330 -20.01 -16.04 19.47
N GLU A 331 -20.84 -16.18 20.50
CA GLU A 331 -22.30 -16.20 20.34
C GLU A 331 -22.84 -14.87 19.80
N ASN A 332 -22.39 -13.75 20.37
CA ASN A 332 -22.77 -12.42 19.91
C ASN A 332 -22.34 -12.16 18.48
N SER A 333 -21.13 -12.58 18.12
CA SER A 333 -20.60 -12.42 16.75
C SER A 333 -21.35 -13.29 15.74
N ARG A 334 -21.68 -14.54 16.07
CA ARG A 334 -22.54 -15.41 15.23
C ARG A 334 -23.91 -14.79 15.00
N ARG A 335 -24.56 -14.30 16.05
CA ARG A 335 -25.85 -13.63 15.94
C ARG A 335 -25.79 -12.38 15.07
N LYS A 336 -24.69 -11.61 15.12
CA LYS A 336 -24.46 -10.46 14.23
C LYS A 336 -24.26 -10.88 12.78
N LEU A 337 -23.48 -11.96 12.55
CA LEU A 337 -23.25 -12.51 11.21
C LEU A 337 -24.56 -12.85 10.52
N ASP A 338 -25.45 -13.57 11.20
CA ASP A 338 -26.74 -13.99 10.64
C ASP A 338 -27.70 -12.80 10.50
N LYS A 339 -27.90 -12.02 11.56
CA LYS A 339 -28.83 -10.89 11.60
C LYS A 339 -28.53 -9.83 10.53
N LYS A 340 -27.25 -9.60 10.26
CA LYS A 340 -26.77 -8.59 9.29
C LYS A 340 -26.43 -9.19 7.94
N ASN A 341 -26.72 -10.47 7.71
CA ASN A 341 -26.45 -11.18 6.45
C ASN A 341 -25.01 -11.01 5.96
N LEU A 342 -24.03 -11.19 6.87
CA LEU A 342 -22.62 -11.13 6.55
C LEU A 342 -22.13 -12.46 5.96
N ASP A 343 -21.02 -12.41 5.22
CA ASP A 343 -20.32 -13.60 4.75
C ASP A 343 -19.26 -14.05 5.76
N MET A 344 -18.69 -13.07 6.47
CA MET A 344 -17.66 -13.26 7.47
C MET A 344 -17.74 -12.20 8.55
N ILE A 345 -17.39 -12.54 9.77
CA ILE A 345 -17.18 -11.60 10.88
C ILE A 345 -15.86 -11.91 11.58
N VAL A 346 -15.11 -10.88 11.86
CA VAL A 346 -13.86 -10.94 12.63
C VAL A 346 -14.17 -10.49 14.04
N ALA A 347 -14.05 -11.40 14.99
CA ALA A 347 -14.33 -11.14 16.40
C ALA A 347 -13.02 -10.87 17.16
N ASN A 348 -13.03 -9.85 18.02
CA ASN A 348 -11.94 -9.47 18.89
C ASN A 348 -12.45 -9.26 20.32
N ASN A 349 -11.70 -9.73 21.32
CA ASN A 349 -12.03 -9.56 22.73
C ASN A 349 -11.15 -8.46 23.33
N LEU A 350 -11.77 -7.41 23.84
CA LEU A 350 -11.07 -6.28 24.47
C LEU A 350 -10.31 -6.64 25.77
N LYS A 351 -10.68 -7.73 26.42
CA LYS A 351 -10.05 -8.15 27.69
C LYS A 351 -8.73 -8.89 27.49
N ASP A 352 -8.40 -9.31 26.26
CA ASP A 352 -7.20 -10.08 25.98
C ASP A 352 -5.97 -9.15 25.90
N LYS A 353 -4.92 -9.51 26.66
CA LYS A 353 -3.65 -8.75 26.62
C LYS A 353 -3.03 -8.84 25.23
N GLY A 354 -2.66 -7.68 24.64
CA GLY A 354 -2.10 -7.59 23.31
C GLY A 354 -3.13 -7.47 22.19
N ALA A 355 -4.43 -7.54 22.50
CA ALA A 355 -5.53 -7.22 21.59
C ALA A 355 -6.11 -5.85 21.94
N GLY A 356 -6.51 -5.05 20.93
CA GLY A 356 -7.14 -3.76 21.17
C GLY A 356 -6.76 -2.68 20.16
N PHE A 357 -7.25 -1.46 20.42
CA PHE A 357 -7.14 -0.36 19.45
C PHE A 357 -5.72 0.19 19.29
N GLY A 358 -4.98 0.41 20.36
CA GLY A 358 -3.70 1.16 20.37
C GLY A 358 -2.46 0.31 20.04
N VAL A 359 -2.53 -1.01 20.16
CA VAL A 359 -1.40 -1.93 19.98
C VAL A 359 -1.21 -2.35 18.51
N ASP A 360 -0.02 -2.83 18.17
CA ASP A 360 0.32 -3.29 16.81
C ASP A 360 0.00 -4.76 16.58
N THR A 361 -0.38 -5.47 17.64
CA THR A 361 -0.80 -6.87 17.61
C THR A 361 -2.31 -7.01 17.68
N ASN A 362 -2.82 -8.19 17.31
CA ASN A 362 -4.22 -8.55 17.47
C ASN A 362 -4.37 -10.05 17.76
N LEU A 363 -5.42 -10.39 18.50
CA LEU A 363 -5.89 -11.74 18.76
C LEU A 363 -7.33 -11.82 18.26
N ILE A 364 -7.56 -12.51 17.17
CA ILE A 364 -8.85 -12.51 16.47
C ILE A 364 -9.36 -13.92 16.23
N THR A 365 -10.69 -14.04 16.17
CA THR A 365 -11.36 -15.22 15.67
C THR A 365 -12.13 -14.85 14.41
N ILE A 366 -11.86 -15.54 13.33
CA ILE A 366 -12.58 -15.40 12.06
C ILE A 366 -13.76 -16.38 12.09
N ILE A 367 -14.96 -15.87 11.90
CA ILE A 367 -16.20 -16.66 11.94
C ILE A 367 -16.91 -16.53 10.60
N THR A 368 -17.18 -17.65 9.98
CA THR A 368 -18.04 -17.81 8.81
C THR A 368 -19.20 -18.74 9.15
N ARG A 369 -20.17 -18.94 8.25
CA ARG A 369 -21.31 -19.81 8.52
C ARG A 369 -20.93 -21.27 8.79
N ASP A 370 -19.81 -21.73 8.19
CA ASP A 370 -19.35 -23.14 8.20
C ASP A 370 -18.08 -23.36 9.01
N ARG A 371 -17.40 -22.29 9.47
CA ARG A 371 -16.10 -22.40 10.14
C ARG A 371 -15.89 -21.33 11.19
N GLU A 372 -15.18 -21.70 12.24
CA GLU A 372 -14.49 -20.81 13.17
C GLU A 372 -12.99 -21.07 13.10
N LEU A 373 -12.23 -20.00 13.01
CA LEU A 373 -10.77 -20.03 12.99
C LEU A 373 -10.25 -19.05 14.04
N GLN A 374 -9.81 -19.58 15.14
CA GLN A 374 -9.11 -18.81 16.17
C GLN A 374 -7.64 -18.69 15.76
N LEU A 375 -7.13 -17.46 15.68
CA LEU A 375 -5.74 -17.17 15.39
C LEU A 375 -4.98 -16.92 16.68
N GLU A 376 -3.67 -17.17 16.65
CA GLU A 376 -2.77 -16.78 17.73
C GLU A 376 -2.54 -15.27 17.74
N LEU A 377 -1.93 -14.75 18.83
CA LEU A 377 -1.51 -13.35 18.88
C LEU A 377 -0.46 -13.08 17.81
N MET A 378 -0.76 -12.16 16.90
CA MET A 378 0.10 -11.83 15.77
C MET A 378 0.06 -10.33 15.46
N SER A 379 0.91 -9.87 14.55
CA SER A 379 0.85 -8.49 14.08
C SER A 379 -0.49 -8.21 13.34
N LYS A 380 -0.94 -6.95 13.34
CA LYS A 380 -2.13 -6.57 12.56
C LYS A 380 -1.95 -6.80 11.06
N GLN A 381 -0.72 -6.74 10.58
CA GLN A 381 -0.39 -7.04 9.19
C GLN A 381 -0.58 -8.52 8.87
N ASP A 382 -0.09 -9.42 9.75
CA ASP A 382 -0.30 -10.86 9.58
C ASP A 382 -1.79 -11.22 9.73
N ALA A 383 -2.46 -10.63 10.70
CA ALA A 383 -3.91 -10.81 10.88
C ALA A 383 -4.71 -10.34 9.64
N ALA A 384 -4.31 -9.23 9.01
CA ALA A 384 -4.91 -8.76 7.77
C ALA A 384 -4.75 -9.77 6.63
N ASN A 385 -3.57 -10.37 6.48
CA ASN A 385 -3.32 -11.42 5.49
C ASN A 385 -4.18 -12.67 5.76
N CYS A 386 -4.25 -13.14 7.01
CA CYS A 386 -5.12 -14.28 7.37
C CYS A 386 -6.60 -14.02 7.07
N ILE A 387 -7.09 -12.77 7.29
CA ILE A 387 -8.45 -12.37 6.95
C ILE A 387 -8.66 -12.44 5.43
N LEU A 388 -7.73 -11.90 4.64
CA LEU A 388 -7.81 -11.92 3.19
C LEU A 388 -7.70 -13.34 2.62
N ASP A 389 -6.88 -14.21 3.19
CA ASP A 389 -6.80 -15.63 2.82
C ASP A 389 -8.16 -16.32 2.97
N GLU A 390 -8.84 -16.08 4.09
CA GLU A 390 -10.16 -16.66 4.32
C GLU A 390 -11.23 -16.06 3.39
N ILE A 391 -11.14 -14.78 3.05
CA ILE A 391 -12.01 -14.13 2.06
C ILE A 391 -11.82 -14.78 0.69
N ILE A 392 -10.59 -14.93 0.22
CA ILE A 392 -10.26 -15.53 -1.08
C ILE A 392 -10.74 -16.99 -1.13
N ARG A 393 -10.47 -17.78 -0.09
CA ARG A 393 -10.95 -19.15 0.03
C ARG A 393 -12.48 -19.24 -0.13
N LYS A 394 -13.21 -18.27 0.43
CA LYS A 394 -14.68 -18.24 0.36
C LYS A 394 -15.21 -17.78 -1.00
N ILE A 395 -14.54 -16.84 -1.65
CA ILE A 395 -14.92 -16.37 -2.97
C ILE A 395 -14.66 -17.47 -4.00
N GLY A 396 -13.50 -18.14 -3.97
CA GLY A 396 -13.17 -19.24 -4.88
C GLY A 396 -14.08 -20.46 -4.75
N ASN A 397 -14.74 -20.65 -3.61
CA ASN A 397 -15.76 -21.69 -3.41
C ASN A 397 -17.16 -21.28 -3.92
N ARG A 398 -17.34 -20.04 -4.40
CA ARG A 398 -18.61 -19.53 -4.97
C ARG A 398 -18.63 -19.55 -6.50
N GLU A 399 -17.45 -19.60 -7.12
CA GLU A 399 -17.27 -19.80 -8.57
C GLU A 399 -17.29 -21.28 -8.90
#